data_4197eea5618f12678de8e5899f265ebe
#
_entry.id   4197eea5618f12678de8e5899f265ebe
#
_cell.length_a   1.000
_cell.length_b   1.000
_cell.length_c   1.000
_cell.angle_alpha   90.00
_cell.angle_beta   90.00
_cell.angle_gamma   90.00
#
_symmetry.space_group_name_H-M   'P 1'
#
loop_
_entity.id
_entity.type
_entity.pdbx_description
1 polymer ?
#
loop_
_entity_poly.entity_id
_entity_poly.type
_entity_poly.pdbx_seq_one_letter_code
_entity_poly.pdbx_strand_id
1 'polypeptide(L)'
;MSAIAQGTSRPALRAAVARFGWATWEWLARPFHYRAVHRLHVAAETGDRARLSALLAPTVSVVVDSGAGDASGVRVIQGVANATVVLEHGFAPADGVLVDERSVNNQAGLIISRAGAPIASVAVDFSGRQVSLVWVRLDPVGRRHWNSVFA
;
A
#
# COMPACT_ATOMS: atom_id res chain seq x y z
N MET A 1 -1.34 -55.64 -11.92
CA MET A 1 -0.59 -54.59 -11.29
C MET A 1 -0.93 -53.27 -11.96
N SER A 2 -1.90 -52.61 -11.45
CA SER A 2 -2.27 -51.30 -11.93
C SER A 2 -1.23 -50.28 -11.47
N ALA A 3 -0.49 -49.70 -12.39
CA ALA A 3 0.18 -48.49 -12.12
C ALA A 3 -0.87 -47.47 -11.72
N ILE A 4 -0.91 -47.12 -10.45
CA ILE A 4 -1.69 -46.00 -10.00
C ILE A 4 -1.02 -44.78 -10.65
N ALA A 5 -1.58 -44.36 -11.76
CA ALA A 5 -1.33 -43.02 -12.21
C ALA A 5 -1.76 -42.11 -11.08
N GLN A 6 -0.80 -41.65 -10.31
CA GLN A 6 -1.04 -40.56 -9.40
C GLN A 6 -1.34 -39.35 -10.27
N GLY A 7 -2.59 -39.26 -10.64
CA GLY A 7 -3.10 -38.07 -11.25
C GLY A 7 -2.76 -36.93 -10.27
N THR A 8 -1.91 -36.03 -10.69
CA THR A 8 -1.76 -34.72 -10.05
C THR A 8 -3.15 -34.28 -9.67
N SER A 9 -3.40 -34.22 -8.38
CA SER A 9 -4.73 -33.93 -7.89
C SER A 9 -5.20 -32.62 -8.53
N ARG A 10 -6.38 -32.64 -9.15
CA ARG A 10 -6.97 -31.48 -9.82
C ARG A 10 -6.88 -30.17 -9.01
N PRO A 11 -6.95 -30.18 -7.65
CA PRO A 11 -6.72 -29.00 -6.84
C PRO A 11 -5.30 -28.43 -6.92
N ALA A 12 -4.27 -29.26 -6.99
CA ALA A 12 -2.89 -28.79 -7.07
C ALA A 12 -2.59 -28.14 -8.43
N LEU A 13 -3.16 -28.66 -9.50
CA LEU A 13 -3.04 -28.09 -10.84
C LEU A 13 -3.74 -26.73 -10.94
N ARG A 14 -4.94 -26.61 -10.34
CA ARG A 14 -5.68 -25.35 -10.27
C ARG A 14 -4.92 -24.30 -9.45
N ALA A 15 -4.31 -24.67 -8.34
CA ALA A 15 -3.51 -23.78 -7.53
C ALA A 15 -2.23 -23.32 -8.27
N ALA A 16 -1.59 -24.22 -9.03
CA ALA A 16 -0.43 -23.88 -9.85
C ALA A 16 -0.79 -22.92 -11.00
N VAL A 17 -1.89 -23.17 -11.68
CA VAL A 17 -2.40 -22.29 -12.75
C VAL A 17 -2.82 -20.93 -12.20
N ALA A 18 -3.49 -20.91 -11.05
CA ALA A 18 -3.86 -19.66 -10.39
C ALA A 18 -2.63 -18.83 -9.98
N ARG A 19 -1.58 -19.47 -9.46
CA ARG A 19 -0.31 -18.81 -9.13
C ARG A 19 0.40 -18.25 -10.37
N PHE A 20 0.41 -19.01 -11.45
CA PHE A 20 1.03 -18.58 -12.70
C PHE A 20 0.26 -17.41 -13.33
N GLY A 21 -1.06 -17.48 -13.37
CA GLY A 21 -1.93 -16.39 -13.83
C GLY A 21 -1.81 -15.13 -12.98
N TRP A 22 -1.69 -15.29 -11.67
CA TRP A 22 -1.47 -14.19 -10.73
C TRP A 22 -0.12 -13.49 -10.98
N ALA A 23 0.98 -14.23 -11.10
CA ALA A 23 2.31 -13.67 -11.35
C ALA A 23 2.38 -12.92 -12.69
N THR A 24 1.74 -13.45 -13.73
CA THR A 24 1.66 -12.80 -15.05
C THR A 24 0.83 -11.52 -14.98
N TRP A 25 -0.30 -11.55 -14.26
CA TRP A 25 -1.15 -10.39 -14.04
C TRP A 25 -0.42 -9.29 -13.28
N GLU A 26 0.28 -9.63 -12.21
CA GLU A 26 1.09 -8.67 -11.45
C GLU A 26 2.14 -8.00 -12.32
N TRP A 27 2.81 -8.76 -13.17
CA TRP A 27 3.81 -8.20 -14.08
C TRP A 27 3.20 -7.24 -15.10
N LEU A 28 2.06 -7.59 -15.67
CA LEU A 28 1.32 -6.75 -16.62
C LEU A 28 0.69 -5.52 -15.96
N ALA A 29 0.29 -5.64 -14.69
CA ALA A 29 -0.35 -4.57 -13.94
C ALA A 29 0.65 -3.56 -13.34
N ARG A 30 1.94 -3.89 -13.23
CA ARG A 30 2.96 -3.03 -12.64
C ARG A 30 2.96 -1.58 -13.17
N PRO A 31 2.92 -1.33 -14.47
CA PRO A 31 2.89 0.05 -14.98
C PRO A 31 1.68 0.83 -14.50
N PHE A 32 0.52 0.17 -14.39
CA PHE A 32 -0.71 0.78 -13.87
C PHE A 32 -0.59 1.09 -12.39
N HIS A 33 -0.01 0.20 -11.61
CA HIS A 33 0.20 0.38 -10.17
C HIS A 33 1.14 1.56 -9.91
N TYR A 34 2.24 1.68 -10.61
CA TYR A 34 3.15 2.82 -10.47
C TYR A 34 2.48 4.15 -10.82
N ARG A 35 1.71 4.19 -11.89
CA ARG A 35 0.94 5.39 -12.28
C ARG A 35 -0.13 5.74 -11.24
N ALA A 36 -0.80 4.73 -10.69
CA ALA A 36 -1.83 4.94 -9.67
C ALA A 36 -1.22 5.42 -8.35
N VAL A 37 -0.07 4.90 -7.94
CA VAL A 37 0.69 5.38 -6.79
C VAL A 37 1.14 6.82 -7.00
N HIS A 38 1.61 7.16 -8.18
CA HIS A 38 1.98 8.53 -8.52
C HIS A 38 0.79 9.48 -8.40
N ARG A 39 -0.37 9.12 -8.94
CA ARG A 39 -1.60 9.92 -8.82
C ARG A 39 -2.05 10.07 -7.37
N LEU A 40 -1.96 9.00 -6.59
CA LEU A 40 -2.27 9.01 -5.16
C LEU A 40 -1.35 9.99 -4.41
N HIS A 41 -0.07 9.91 -4.66
CA HIS A 41 0.94 10.79 -4.08
C HIS A 41 0.67 12.26 -4.42
N VAL A 42 0.50 12.59 -5.69
CA VAL A 42 0.23 13.96 -6.13
C VAL A 42 -1.07 14.51 -5.56
N ALA A 43 -2.13 13.71 -5.54
CA ALA A 43 -3.42 14.14 -4.98
C ALA A 43 -3.33 14.40 -3.47
N ALA A 44 -2.63 13.56 -2.73
CA ALA A 44 -2.44 13.73 -1.30
C ALA A 44 -1.53 14.94 -0.98
N GLU A 45 -0.44 15.10 -1.72
CA GLU A 45 0.51 16.21 -1.55
C GLU A 45 -0.12 17.57 -1.86
N THR A 46 -0.93 17.63 -2.90
CA THR A 46 -1.60 18.88 -3.31
C THR A 46 -2.89 19.17 -2.56
N GLY A 47 -3.36 18.26 -1.72
CA GLY A 47 -4.61 18.40 -0.97
C GLY A 47 -5.87 18.33 -1.86
N ASP A 48 -5.77 17.71 -3.03
CA ASP A 48 -6.92 17.50 -3.93
C ASP A 48 -7.79 16.33 -3.45
N ARG A 49 -8.66 16.64 -2.52
CA ARG A 49 -9.54 15.64 -1.87
C ARG A 49 -10.47 14.93 -2.84
N ALA A 50 -10.99 15.62 -3.82
CA ALA A 50 -11.90 15.04 -4.81
C ALA A 50 -11.17 13.98 -5.64
N ARG A 51 -9.96 14.29 -6.09
CA ARG A 51 -9.12 13.35 -6.84
C ARG A 51 -8.65 12.20 -5.97
N LEU A 52 -8.21 12.48 -4.75
CA LEU A 52 -7.79 11.46 -3.80
C LEU A 52 -8.94 10.48 -3.50
N SER A 53 -10.12 10.99 -3.21
CA SER A 53 -11.32 10.15 -2.96
C SER A 53 -11.69 9.29 -4.15
N ALA A 54 -11.54 9.80 -5.38
CA ALA A 54 -11.83 9.03 -6.59
C ALA A 54 -10.84 7.88 -6.84
N LEU A 55 -9.62 7.98 -6.33
CA LEU A 55 -8.59 6.94 -6.44
C LEU A 55 -8.78 5.81 -5.43
N LEU A 56 -9.50 6.04 -4.34
CA LEU A 56 -9.69 5.08 -3.26
C LEU A 56 -10.94 4.23 -3.48
N ALA A 57 -10.80 2.92 -3.22
CA ALA A 57 -11.95 2.03 -3.19
C ALA A 57 -12.89 2.40 -2.03
N PRO A 58 -14.21 2.20 -2.16
CA PRO A 58 -15.15 2.48 -1.06
C PRO A 58 -14.82 1.77 0.24
N THR A 59 -14.22 0.58 0.14
CA THR A 59 -13.80 -0.26 1.27
C THR A 59 -12.34 -0.11 1.64
N VAL A 60 -11.68 0.97 1.21
CA VAL A 60 -10.26 1.20 1.45
C VAL A 60 -9.92 1.12 2.93
N SER A 61 -8.78 0.52 3.22
CA SER A 61 -8.17 0.51 4.54
C SER A 61 -6.79 1.14 4.48
N VAL A 62 -6.47 1.95 5.46
CA VAL A 62 -5.11 2.43 5.72
C VAL A 62 -4.63 1.80 7.01
N VAL A 63 -3.57 1.02 6.92
CA VAL A 63 -2.95 0.37 8.08
C VAL A 63 -1.67 1.10 8.41
N VAL A 64 -1.58 1.63 9.61
CA VAL A 64 -0.39 2.32 10.12
C VAL A 64 0.26 1.43 11.17
N ASP A 65 1.43 0.90 10.83
CA ASP A 65 2.22 0.01 11.69
C ASP A 65 3.40 0.78 12.27
N SER A 66 3.40 0.95 13.58
CA SER A 66 4.49 1.64 14.29
C SER A 66 5.77 0.81 14.44
N GLY A 67 5.75 -0.47 14.03
CA GLY A 67 6.88 -1.36 14.17
C GLY A 67 7.12 -1.85 15.60
N ALA A 68 6.16 -1.67 16.52
CA ALA A 68 6.28 -2.12 17.91
C ALA A 68 6.23 -3.65 18.09
N GLY A 69 5.90 -4.39 17.01
CA GLY A 69 5.91 -5.85 17.01
C GLY A 69 4.71 -6.52 17.65
N ASP A 70 3.78 -5.76 18.19
CA ASP A 70 2.52 -6.22 18.76
C ASP A 70 1.30 -5.51 18.15
N ALA A 71 0.10 -5.98 18.50
CA ALA A 71 -1.15 -5.41 17.98
C ALA A 71 -1.40 -3.95 18.42
N SER A 72 -0.77 -3.50 19.51
CA SER A 72 -0.91 -2.12 20.01
C SER A 72 -0.23 -1.10 19.09
N GLY A 73 0.74 -1.53 18.30
CA GLY A 73 1.45 -0.69 17.32
C GLY A 73 0.75 -0.56 15.97
N VAL A 74 -0.40 -1.21 15.78
CA VAL A 74 -1.12 -1.21 14.50
C VAL A 74 -2.43 -0.45 14.64
N ARG A 75 -2.65 0.51 13.75
CA ARG A 75 -3.92 1.23 13.61
C ARG A 75 -4.52 0.97 12.25
N VAL A 76 -5.81 0.70 12.20
CA VAL A 76 -6.55 0.48 10.96
C VAL A 76 -7.58 1.58 10.81
N ILE A 77 -7.49 2.31 9.72
CA ILE A 77 -8.40 3.38 9.34
C ILE A 77 -9.22 2.89 8.15
N GLN A 78 -10.52 2.91 8.25
CA GLN A 78 -11.41 2.41 7.20
C GLN A 78 -12.25 3.52 6.59
N GLY A 79 -12.54 3.35 5.31
CA GLY A 79 -13.42 4.22 4.55
C GLY A 79 -12.70 5.41 3.92
N VAL A 80 -13.29 5.91 2.84
CA VAL A 80 -12.69 6.96 2.00
C VAL A 80 -12.46 8.26 2.78
N ALA A 81 -13.43 8.70 3.57
CA ALA A 81 -13.33 9.98 4.29
C ALA A 81 -12.16 9.97 5.30
N ASN A 82 -12.07 8.94 6.11
CA ASN A 82 -11.00 8.82 7.10
C ASN A 82 -9.63 8.56 6.45
N ALA A 83 -9.60 7.72 5.43
CA ALA A 83 -8.37 7.45 4.68
C ALA A 83 -7.81 8.73 4.04
N THR A 84 -8.67 9.55 3.45
CA THR A 84 -8.29 10.83 2.83
C THR A 84 -7.58 11.75 3.84
N VAL A 85 -8.14 11.90 5.03
CA VAL A 85 -7.55 12.73 6.10
C VAL A 85 -6.16 12.24 6.48
N VAL A 86 -6.01 10.94 6.69
CA VAL A 86 -4.73 10.34 7.10
C VAL A 86 -3.68 10.45 5.98
N LEU A 87 -4.06 10.19 4.75
CA LEU A 87 -3.14 10.27 3.61
C LEU A 87 -2.70 11.71 3.32
N GLU A 88 -3.60 12.67 3.37
CA GLU A 88 -3.24 14.09 3.25
C GLU A 88 -2.23 14.51 4.31
N HIS A 89 -2.47 14.11 5.55
CA HIS A 89 -1.54 14.40 6.65
C HIS A 89 -0.18 13.76 6.43
N GLY A 90 -0.16 12.48 6.04
CA GLY A 90 1.07 11.71 5.89
C GLY A 90 1.96 12.18 4.74
N PHE A 91 1.36 12.67 3.66
CA PHE A 91 2.05 13.14 2.47
C PHE A 91 2.13 14.66 2.35
N ALA A 92 1.69 15.40 3.35
CA ALA A 92 1.79 16.85 3.35
C ALA A 92 3.25 17.31 3.19
N PRO A 93 3.52 18.30 2.33
CA PRO A 93 4.86 18.86 2.22
C PRO A 93 5.33 19.40 3.56
N ALA A 94 6.57 19.07 3.91
CA ALA A 94 7.22 19.58 5.12
C ALA A 94 8.71 19.78 4.85
N ASP A 95 9.34 20.71 5.57
CA ASP A 95 10.74 21.00 5.40
C ASP A 95 11.61 19.77 5.68
N GLY A 96 12.50 19.47 4.72
CA GLY A 96 13.40 18.33 4.80
C GLY A 96 12.74 16.96 4.57
N VAL A 97 11.44 16.90 4.29
CA VAL A 97 10.72 15.66 3.95
C VAL A 97 10.70 15.47 2.46
N LEU A 98 11.13 14.29 2.03
CA LEU A 98 11.07 13.83 0.64
C LEU A 98 10.21 12.57 0.56
N VAL A 99 9.41 12.48 -0.50
CA VAL A 99 8.62 11.31 -0.82
C VAL A 99 9.09 10.76 -2.16
N ASP A 100 9.68 9.58 -2.13
CA ASP A 100 10.17 8.89 -3.33
C ASP A 100 9.25 7.73 -3.70
N GLU A 101 8.87 7.68 -4.97
CA GLU A 101 8.12 6.55 -5.53
C GLU A 101 9.08 5.40 -5.82
N ARG A 102 8.91 4.28 -5.12
CA ARG A 102 9.78 3.12 -5.26
C ARG A 102 9.01 1.82 -5.12
N SER A 103 9.64 0.72 -5.50
CA SER A 103 9.13 -0.61 -5.17
C SER A 103 9.34 -0.88 -3.68
N VAL A 104 8.26 -1.23 -3.00
CA VAL A 104 8.24 -1.68 -1.61
C VAL A 104 7.65 -3.07 -1.58
N ASN A 105 8.40 -4.07 -1.10
CA ASN A 105 7.98 -5.47 -1.08
C ASN A 105 7.50 -5.98 -2.46
N ASN A 106 8.22 -5.62 -3.52
CA ASN A 106 7.88 -5.94 -4.92
C ASN A 106 6.57 -5.32 -5.44
N GLN A 107 6.03 -4.35 -4.72
CA GLN A 107 4.84 -3.58 -5.11
C GLN A 107 5.21 -2.12 -5.33
N ALA A 108 4.41 -1.42 -6.12
CA ALA A 108 4.54 0.03 -6.22
C ALA A 108 4.26 0.66 -4.85
N GLY A 109 5.11 1.55 -4.41
CA GLY A 109 5.03 2.15 -3.10
C GLY A 109 5.79 3.45 -3.00
N LEU A 110 5.95 3.91 -1.78
CA LEU A 110 6.59 5.19 -1.46
C LEU A 110 7.55 5.01 -0.29
N ILE A 111 8.66 5.72 -0.34
CA ILE A 111 9.55 5.89 0.80
C ILE A 111 9.51 7.36 1.22
N ILE A 112 9.19 7.60 2.47
CA ILE A 112 9.20 8.92 3.06
C ILE A 112 10.50 9.06 3.86
N SER A 113 11.27 10.10 3.56
CA SER A 113 12.55 10.37 4.20
C SER A 113 12.58 11.78 4.78
N ARG A 114 13.32 11.95 5.86
CA ARG A 114 13.61 13.26 6.45
C ARG A 114 15.12 13.39 6.65
N ALA A 115 15.70 14.47 6.13
CA ALA A 115 17.14 14.72 6.20
C ALA A 115 17.98 13.52 5.70
N GLY A 116 17.52 12.84 4.66
CA GLY A 116 18.17 11.69 4.06
C GLY A 116 17.91 10.34 4.77
N ALA A 117 17.24 10.31 5.92
CA ALA A 117 16.91 9.10 6.64
C ALA A 117 15.46 8.66 6.37
N PRO A 118 15.20 7.39 6.03
CA PRO A 118 13.84 6.90 5.88
C PRO A 118 13.07 6.97 7.19
N ILE A 119 11.85 7.52 7.15
CA ILE A 119 10.94 7.62 8.31
C ILE A 119 9.68 6.77 8.16
N ALA A 120 9.32 6.41 6.94
CA ALA A 120 8.21 5.51 6.66
C ALA A 120 8.37 4.84 5.30
N SER A 121 7.82 3.65 5.17
CA SER A 121 7.59 2.99 3.89
C SER A 121 6.11 2.73 3.69
N VAL A 122 5.64 2.89 2.47
CA VAL A 122 4.24 2.76 2.10
C VAL A 122 4.11 1.76 0.97
N ALA A 123 3.35 0.70 1.21
CA ALA A 123 2.96 -0.26 0.17
C ALA A 123 1.48 -0.06 -0.15
N VAL A 124 1.13 -0.20 -1.41
CA VAL A 124 -0.23 0.06 -1.91
C VAL A 124 -0.75 -1.14 -2.67
N ASP A 125 -1.92 -1.63 -2.29
CA ASP A 125 -2.65 -2.67 -3.00
C ASP A 125 -3.88 -2.10 -3.70
N PHE A 126 -4.29 -2.76 -4.76
CA PHE A 126 -5.37 -2.33 -5.63
C PHE A 126 -6.48 -3.38 -5.71
N SER A 127 -7.71 -2.89 -5.82
CA SER A 127 -8.86 -3.66 -6.26
C SER A 127 -9.33 -3.07 -7.58
N GLY A 128 -9.05 -3.78 -8.68
CA GLY A 128 -9.20 -3.19 -10.00
C GLY A 128 -8.27 -1.99 -10.20
N ARG A 129 -8.85 -0.82 -10.44
CA ARG A 129 -8.10 0.44 -10.64
C ARG A 129 -8.06 1.34 -9.42
N GLN A 130 -8.73 0.94 -8.35
CA GLN A 130 -8.81 1.72 -7.11
C GLN A 130 -7.89 1.16 -6.04
N VAL A 131 -7.38 2.04 -5.22
CA VAL A 131 -6.57 1.67 -4.06
C VAL A 131 -7.47 1.04 -2.99
N SER A 132 -7.18 -0.20 -2.61
CA SER A 132 -7.94 -0.94 -1.60
C SER A 132 -7.24 -1.01 -0.25
N LEU A 133 -5.93 -0.93 -0.24
CA LEU A 133 -5.13 -0.99 0.98
C LEU A 133 -3.90 -0.10 0.85
N VAL A 134 -3.65 0.70 1.86
CA VAL A 134 -2.40 1.43 2.03
C VAL A 134 -1.77 0.96 3.34
N TRP A 135 -0.62 0.35 3.25
CA TRP A 135 0.13 -0.11 4.42
C TRP A 135 1.29 0.83 4.68
N VAL A 136 1.25 1.53 5.79
CA VAL A 136 2.29 2.47 6.22
C VAL A 136 3.07 1.83 7.36
N ARG A 137 4.34 1.59 7.13
CA ARG A 137 5.26 1.12 8.18
C ARG A 137 6.14 2.28 8.61
N LEU A 138 6.12 2.57 9.91
CA LEU A 138 6.84 3.70 10.48
C LEU A 138 8.17 3.26 11.09
N ASP A 139 9.21 4.03 10.84
CA ASP A 139 10.39 4.02 11.66
C ASP A 139 10.16 4.81 12.96
N PRO A 140 10.98 4.61 14.00
CA PRO A 140 10.78 5.31 15.29
C PRO A 140 10.68 6.84 15.17
N VAL A 141 11.41 7.43 14.24
CA VAL A 141 11.36 8.88 13.97
C VAL A 141 10.05 9.31 13.30
N GLY A 142 9.52 8.47 12.42
CA GLY A 142 8.26 8.73 11.71
C GLY A 142 7.02 8.65 12.58
N ARG A 143 7.08 7.98 13.71
CA ARG A 143 5.95 7.81 14.62
C ARG A 143 5.35 9.12 15.08
N ARG A 144 6.16 10.12 15.37
CA ARG A 144 5.68 11.44 15.83
C ARG A 144 4.84 12.13 14.77
N HIS A 145 5.27 12.08 13.52
CA HIS A 145 4.57 12.71 12.41
C HIS A 145 3.19 12.10 12.19
N TRP A 146 3.11 10.77 12.08
CA TRP A 146 1.85 10.08 11.82
C TRP A 146 0.91 10.04 13.01
N ASN A 147 1.44 9.94 14.22
CA ASN A 147 0.62 9.89 15.43
C ASN A 147 -0.07 11.22 15.73
N SER A 148 0.43 12.33 15.23
CA SER A 148 -0.20 13.63 15.44
C SER A 148 -1.59 13.76 14.79
N VAL A 149 -1.90 12.95 13.77
CA VAL A 149 -3.24 12.90 13.16
C VAL A 149 -4.27 12.20 14.06
N PHE A 150 -3.81 11.39 15.00
CA PHE A 150 -4.66 10.62 15.91
C PHE A 150 -4.80 11.26 17.31
N ALA A 151 -4.12 12.37 17.50
CA ALA A 151 -4.11 13.06 18.78
C ALA A 151 -5.41 13.88 19.05
#